data_b25b321d4f86e8a700edd3d703572408
#
_entry.id   b25b321d4f86e8a700edd3d703572408
#
_cell.length_a   1.000
_cell.length_b   1.000
_cell.length_c   1.000
_cell.angle_alpha   90.00
_cell.angle_beta   90.00
_cell.angle_gamma   90.00
#
_symmetry.space_group_name_H-M   'P 1'
#
loop_
_entity.id
_entity.type
_entity.pdbx_description
1 polymer ?
#
loop_
_entity_poly.entity_id
_entity_poly.type
_entity_poly.pdbx_seq_one_letter_code
_entity_poly.pdbx_strand_id
1 'polypeptide(L)'
;TFISDKYQKTVVIVAISKNHPYKSIQEAISFGVRVFGENRVQEAHEKFFGLKKEHKDIELHLTGALQTNKVKKALEIFDVFQTLDREKLAKEFYKFQEKIKEKKFFIQINIGKEKTKSGIWPEEAGDFIGYCKNDLKMNIVGLMCIPPYEKNPHEFFQNMKSIGKLNNVKLLSMGMSDDYEEAIKCGADFIRIGTALFGKRKKWKYRSQLTITIQKIP
;
A
#
# COMPACT_ATOMS: atom_id res chain seq x y z
N THR A 1 -16.46 -10.84 -9.87
CA THR A 1 -16.19 -11.26 -8.47
C THR A 1 -17.40 -10.94 -7.61
N PHE A 2 -17.64 -11.64 -6.50
CA PHE A 2 -18.73 -11.38 -5.55
C PHE A 2 -18.88 -9.88 -5.19
N ILE A 3 -17.75 -9.19 -4.99
CA ILE A 3 -17.74 -7.75 -4.70
C ILE A 3 -18.23 -6.94 -5.90
N SER A 4 -17.74 -7.21 -7.11
CA SER A 4 -18.18 -6.51 -8.33
C SER A 4 -19.67 -6.70 -8.60
N ASP A 5 -20.16 -7.91 -8.38
CA ASP A 5 -21.56 -8.25 -8.61
C ASP A 5 -22.48 -7.58 -7.59
N LYS A 6 -22.08 -7.58 -6.30
CA LYS A 6 -22.84 -6.95 -5.21
C LYS A 6 -22.94 -5.42 -5.32
N TYR A 7 -21.87 -4.76 -5.77
CA TYR A 7 -21.79 -3.29 -5.76
C TYR A 7 -21.88 -2.67 -7.16
N GLN A 8 -22.01 -3.46 -8.21
CA GLN A 8 -22.03 -3.02 -9.62
C GLN A 8 -20.86 -2.07 -9.96
N LYS A 9 -19.73 -2.28 -9.29
CA LYS A 9 -18.50 -1.51 -9.44
C LYS A 9 -17.29 -2.44 -9.43
N THR A 10 -16.39 -2.24 -10.37
CA THR A 10 -15.09 -2.91 -10.34
C THR A 10 -14.23 -2.29 -9.23
N VAL A 11 -13.89 -3.10 -8.23
CA VAL A 11 -13.02 -2.71 -7.12
C VAL A 11 -11.81 -3.63 -7.11
N VAL A 12 -10.62 -3.06 -7.02
CA VAL A 12 -9.38 -3.81 -6.93
C VAL A 12 -9.10 -4.20 -5.48
N ILE A 13 -8.92 -5.49 -5.24
CA ILE A 13 -8.51 -6.01 -3.94
C ILE A 13 -6.98 -6.05 -3.90
N VAL A 14 -6.38 -5.22 -3.05
CA VAL A 14 -4.96 -5.33 -2.70
C VAL A 14 -4.82 -6.36 -1.59
N ALA A 15 -4.30 -7.53 -1.92
CA ALA A 15 -4.11 -8.64 -0.99
C ALA A 15 -2.90 -8.36 -0.07
N ILE A 16 -3.18 -7.99 1.19
CA ILE A 16 -2.14 -7.60 2.15
C ILE A 16 -1.46 -8.83 2.73
N SER A 17 -0.29 -9.15 2.20
CA SER A 17 0.49 -10.36 2.51
C SER A 17 1.55 -10.19 3.60
N LYS A 18 1.62 -9.01 4.24
CA LYS A 18 2.57 -8.75 5.34
C LYS A 18 2.45 -9.78 6.46
N ASN A 19 3.59 -10.28 6.95
CA ASN A 19 3.69 -11.32 7.99
C ASN A 19 3.03 -12.67 7.63
N HIS A 20 2.71 -12.92 6.35
CA HIS A 20 2.30 -14.23 5.87
C HIS A 20 3.46 -14.94 5.17
N PRO A 21 3.55 -16.29 5.26
CA PRO A 21 4.63 -17.04 4.67
C PRO A 21 4.53 -17.05 3.13
N TYR A 22 5.67 -17.29 2.49
CA TYR A 22 5.79 -17.40 1.03
C TYR A 22 4.78 -18.36 0.41
N LYS A 23 4.54 -19.51 1.05
CA LYS A 23 3.57 -20.52 0.60
C LYS A 23 2.15 -19.96 0.44
N SER A 24 1.69 -19.13 1.39
CA SER A 24 0.36 -18.50 1.29
C SER A 24 0.23 -17.53 0.11
N ILE A 25 1.35 -16.90 -0.28
CA ILE A 25 1.37 -16.02 -1.46
C ILE A 25 1.29 -16.86 -2.73
N GLN A 26 2.04 -17.98 -2.82
CA GLN A 26 1.95 -18.91 -3.94
C GLN A 26 0.55 -19.49 -4.10
N GLU A 27 -0.10 -19.87 -3.00
CA GLU A 27 -1.50 -20.31 -3.00
C GLU A 27 -2.43 -19.22 -3.53
N ALA A 28 -2.28 -17.97 -3.07
CA ALA A 28 -3.09 -16.86 -3.58
C ALA A 28 -2.88 -16.63 -5.09
N ILE A 29 -1.63 -16.72 -5.57
CA ILE A 29 -1.30 -16.62 -7.00
C ILE A 29 -1.99 -17.73 -7.81
N SER A 30 -2.00 -18.96 -7.29
CA SER A 30 -2.66 -20.11 -7.95
C SER A 30 -4.18 -19.92 -8.06
N PHE A 31 -4.79 -19.16 -7.12
CA PHE A 31 -6.20 -18.75 -7.19
C PHE A 31 -6.44 -17.46 -8.02
N GLY A 32 -5.44 -16.98 -8.73
CA GLY A 32 -5.57 -15.83 -9.64
C GLY A 32 -5.36 -14.46 -9.00
N VAL A 33 -4.90 -14.38 -7.73
CA VAL A 33 -4.54 -13.08 -7.14
C VAL A 33 -3.27 -12.54 -7.80
N ARG A 34 -3.32 -11.26 -8.22
CA ARG A 34 -2.21 -10.60 -8.92
C ARG A 34 -1.80 -9.27 -8.28
N VAL A 35 -2.66 -8.68 -7.46
CA VAL A 35 -2.38 -7.41 -6.79
C VAL A 35 -2.13 -7.66 -5.30
N PHE A 36 -0.91 -7.39 -4.86
CA PHE A 36 -0.46 -7.64 -3.49
C PHE A 36 -0.03 -6.36 -2.80
N GLY A 37 -0.09 -6.35 -1.46
CA GLY A 37 0.36 -5.24 -0.65
C GLY A 37 1.30 -5.68 0.47
N GLU A 38 2.42 -4.97 0.59
CA GLU A 38 3.41 -5.17 1.64
C GLU A 38 3.69 -3.87 2.40
N ASN A 39 4.09 -3.98 3.65
CA ASN A 39 4.38 -2.82 4.48
C ASN A 39 5.87 -2.53 4.61
N ARG A 40 6.74 -3.50 4.34
CA ARG A 40 8.18 -3.41 4.56
C ARG A 40 8.95 -3.81 3.32
N VAL A 41 9.90 -2.96 2.91
CA VAL A 41 10.72 -3.18 1.70
C VAL A 41 11.51 -4.48 1.77
N GLN A 42 12.10 -4.79 2.93
CA GLN A 42 12.90 -6.00 3.09
C GLN A 42 12.05 -7.26 2.92
N GLU A 43 10.92 -7.33 3.63
CA GLU A 43 9.99 -8.47 3.57
C GLU A 43 9.44 -8.67 2.15
N ALA A 44 9.08 -7.57 1.49
CA ALA A 44 8.60 -7.59 0.10
C ALA A 44 9.67 -8.15 -0.85
N HIS A 45 10.91 -7.72 -0.69
CA HIS A 45 12.01 -8.19 -1.54
C HIS A 45 12.26 -9.69 -1.36
N GLU A 46 12.30 -10.18 -0.12
CA GLU A 46 12.48 -11.61 0.18
C GLU A 46 11.39 -12.49 -0.43
N LYS A 47 10.14 -12.01 -0.43
CA LYS A 47 8.98 -12.77 -0.92
C LYS A 47 8.76 -12.65 -2.43
N PHE A 48 8.86 -11.44 -2.97
CA PHE A 48 8.37 -11.15 -4.32
C PHE A 48 9.47 -11.06 -5.38
N PHE A 49 10.74 -10.98 -5.03
CA PHE A 49 11.82 -10.84 -6.04
C PHE A 49 11.84 -12.00 -7.04
N GLY A 50 11.71 -13.23 -6.55
CA GLY A 50 11.58 -14.44 -7.40
C GLY A 50 10.24 -14.49 -8.12
N LEU A 51 9.14 -14.32 -7.36
CA LEU A 51 7.78 -14.41 -7.89
C LEU A 51 7.50 -13.44 -9.04
N LYS A 52 8.02 -12.21 -8.98
CA LYS A 52 7.85 -11.24 -10.08
C LYS A 52 8.65 -11.58 -11.33
N LYS A 53 9.66 -12.46 -11.24
CA LYS A 53 10.34 -12.99 -12.43
C LYS A 53 9.52 -14.07 -13.11
N GLU A 54 8.84 -14.90 -12.33
CA GLU A 54 7.99 -15.99 -12.79
C GLU A 54 6.60 -15.49 -13.26
N HIS A 55 6.05 -14.51 -12.54
CA HIS A 55 4.71 -13.94 -12.76
C HIS A 55 4.84 -12.44 -13.04
N LYS A 56 5.00 -12.08 -14.32
CA LYS A 56 5.19 -10.68 -14.77
C LYS A 56 3.96 -9.80 -14.57
N ASP A 57 2.80 -10.39 -14.37
CA ASP A 57 1.52 -9.76 -14.16
C ASP A 57 1.22 -9.42 -12.67
N ILE A 58 2.16 -9.72 -11.76
CA ILE A 58 2.04 -9.30 -10.35
C ILE A 58 2.31 -7.80 -10.23
N GLU A 59 1.31 -7.06 -9.71
CA GLU A 59 1.43 -5.68 -9.28
C GLU A 59 1.62 -5.63 -7.76
N LEU A 60 2.74 -5.08 -7.29
CA LEU A 60 3.08 -5.02 -5.87
C LEU A 60 2.99 -3.60 -5.34
N HIS A 61 2.14 -3.39 -4.33
CA HIS A 61 1.90 -2.11 -3.67
C HIS A 61 2.67 -1.99 -2.37
N LEU A 62 3.35 -0.88 -2.14
CA LEU A 62 3.82 -0.49 -0.81
C LEU A 62 2.68 0.21 -0.07
N THR A 63 2.21 -0.38 1.03
CA THR A 63 1.10 0.12 1.84
C THR A 63 1.51 0.51 3.26
N GLY A 64 2.79 0.38 3.61
CA GLY A 64 3.39 0.83 4.86
C GLY A 64 4.27 2.06 4.68
N ALA A 65 4.57 2.76 5.78
CA ALA A 65 5.41 3.94 5.76
C ALA A 65 6.82 3.63 5.22
N LEU A 66 7.32 4.50 4.32
CA LEU A 66 8.61 4.36 3.68
C LEU A 66 9.65 5.30 4.29
N GLN A 67 10.75 4.73 4.77
CA GLN A 67 11.94 5.51 5.14
C GLN A 67 12.65 6.00 3.88
N THR A 68 13.15 7.25 3.89
CA THR A 68 13.82 7.85 2.71
C THR A 68 15.05 7.05 2.25
N ASN A 69 15.85 6.52 3.18
CA ASN A 69 17.01 5.69 2.86
C ASN A 69 16.66 4.32 2.23
N LYS A 70 15.39 3.96 2.15
CA LYS A 70 14.91 2.72 1.51
C LYS A 70 14.30 2.93 0.13
N VAL A 71 14.16 4.19 -0.34
CA VAL A 71 13.53 4.53 -1.60
C VAL A 71 14.17 3.79 -2.78
N LYS A 72 15.51 3.81 -2.88
CA LYS A 72 16.22 3.11 -3.97
C LYS A 72 15.85 1.63 -4.06
N LYS A 73 15.86 0.93 -2.92
CA LYS A 73 15.52 -0.50 -2.84
C LYS A 73 14.02 -0.74 -3.07
N ALA A 74 13.16 0.17 -2.63
CA ALA A 74 11.73 0.08 -2.85
C ALA A 74 11.36 0.19 -4.34
N LEU A 75 12.03 1.07 -5.09
CA LEU A 75 11.83 1.23 -6.53
C LEU A 75 12.19 -0.02 -7.36
N GLU A 76 12.99 -0.93 -6.82
CA GLU A 76 13.36 -2.19 -7.49
C GLU A 76 12.25 -3.23 -7.46
N ILE A 77 11.36 -3.18 -6.47
CA ILE A 77 10.39 -4.25 -6.24
C ILE A 77 8.93 -3.80 -6.34
N PHE A 78 8.59 -2.57 -5.90
CA PHE A 78 7.23 -2.07 -5.91
C PHE A 78 6.88 -1.36 -7.22
N ASP A 79 5.63 -1.53 -7.65
CA ASP A 79 5.04 -0.89 -8.82
C ASP A 79 4.20 0.32 -8.42
N VAL A 80 3.56 0.24 -7.24
CA VAL A 80 2.66 1.25 -6.71
C VAL A 80 3.05 1.62 -5.28
N PHE A 81 3.12 2.92 -4.99
CA PHE A 81 3.43 3.47 -3.68
C PHE A 81 2.19 4.17 -3.12
N GLN A 82 1.56 3.58 -2.10
CA GLN A 82 0.34 4.13 -1.51
C GLN A 82 0.58 5.08 -0.33
N THR A 83 1.82 5.29 0.05
CA THR A 83 2.20 5.99 1.29
C THR A 83 3.12 7.18 1.05
N LEU A 84 2.86 7.94 -0.02
CA LEU A 84 3.52 9.23 -0.23
C LEU A 84 2.90 10.25 0.72
N ASP A 85 3.56 10.47 1.86
CA ASP A 85 3.00 11.11 3.04
C ASP A 85 3.69 12.40 3.47
N ARG A 86 4.74 12.85 2.77
CA ARG A 86 5.51 14.05 3.11
C ARG A 86 6.45 14.49 2.01
N GLU A 87 6.77 15.77 2.01
CA GLU A 87 7.64 16.40 1.01
C GLU A 87 9.06 15.80 0.96
N LYS A 88 9.66 15.50 2.12
CA LYS A 88 10.98 14.86 2.19
C LYS A 88 11.04 13.53 1.44
N LEU A 89 9.95 12.74 1.48
CA LEU A 89 9.87 11.49 0.77
C LEU A 89 9.68 11.72 -0.74
N ALA A 90 8.85 12.68 -1.13
CA ALA A 90 8.66 13.05 -2.55
C ALA A 90 9.98 13.52 -3.18
N LYS A 91 10.72 14.39 -2.49
CA LYS A 91 12.06 14.84 -2.93
C LYS A 91 13.06 13.68 -3.06
N GLU A 92 12.98 12.68 -2.19
CA GLU A 92 13.86 11.51 -2.29
C GLU A 92 13.52 10.66 -3.51
N PHE A 93 12.23 10.44 -3.81
CA PHE A 93 11.82 9.79 -5.06
C PHE A 93 12.28 10.54 -6.31
N TYR A 94 12.20 11.87 -6.30
CA TYR A 94 12.60 12.71 -7.42
C TYR A 94 14.08 12.54 -7.83
N LYS A 95 14.95 12.13 -6.92
CA LYS A 95 16.36 11.80 -7.26
C LYS A 95 16.47 10.62 -8.23
N PHE A 96 15.42 9.83 -8.40
CA PHE A 96 15.37 8.65 -9.25
C PHE A 96 14.38 8.83 -10.41
N GLN A 97 14.38 9.99 -11.09
CA GLN A 97 13.41 10.40 -12.08
C GLN A 97 13.09 9.32 -13.12
N GLU A 98 14.10 8.67 -13.69
CA GLU A 98 13.90 7.64 -14.71
C GLU A 98 13.13 6.42 -14.17
N LYS A 99 13.37 6.04 -12.93
CA LYS A 99 12.70 4.89 -12.30
C LYS A 99 11.27 5.18 -11.88
N ILE A 100 10.96 6.43 -11.52
CA ILE A 100 9.61 6.80 -11.06
C ILE A 100 8.62 7.03 -12.20
N LYS A 101 9.07 7.19 -13.45
CA LYS A 101 8.18 7.40 -14.61
C LYS A 101 7.15 6.29 -14.78
N GLU A 102 7.55 5.05 -14.51
CA GLU A 102 6.69 3.87 -14.63
C GLU A 102 5.94 3.52 -13.34
N LYS A 103 6.20 4.25 -12.25
CA LYS A 103 5.57 3.97 -10.94
C LYS A 103 4.30 4.79 -10.76
N LYS A 104 3.37 4.21 -10.00
CA LYS A 104 2.12 4.88 -9.63
C LYS A 104 2.21 5.30 -8.16
N PHE A 105 1.74 6.52 -7.87
CA PHE A 105 1.78 7.06 -6.50
C PHE A 105 0.38 7.45 -6.03
N PHE A 106 0.06 7.05 -4.80
CA PHE A 106 -1.06 7.57 -4.04
C PHE A 106 -0.52 8.48 -2.95
N ILE A 107 -1.11 9.65 -2.78
CA ILE A 107 -0.82 10.50 -1.64
C ILE A 107 -1.62 10.00 -0.44
N GLN A 108 -0.92 9.74 0.65
CA GLN A 108 -1.56 9.36 1.91
C GLN A 108 -2.06 10.60 2.62
N ILE A 109 -3.37 10.64 2.87
CA ILE A 109 -4.03 11.70 3.63
C ILE A 109 -4.27 11.24 5.06
N ASN A 110 -3.83 12.02 6.04
CA ASN A 110 -4.19 11.86 7.44
C ASN A 110 -5.60 12.40 7.68
N ILE A 111 -6.59 11.67 7.19
CA ILE A 111 -7.98 12.11 7.14
C ILE A 111 -8.59 12.35 8.52
N GLY A 112 -8.07 11.69 9.55
CA GLY A 112 -8.51 11.84 10.94
C GLY A 112 -7.79 12.93 11.70
N LYS A 113 -6.82 13.59 11.10
CA LYS A 113 -5.96 14.62 11.74
C LYS A 113 -5.31 14.16 13.05
N GLU A 114 -4.83 12.92 13.06
CA GLU A 114 -4.20 12.31 14.22
C GLU A 114 -2.68 12.60 14.20
N LYS A 115 -2.19 13.35 15.18
CA LYS A 115 -0.78 13.80 15.25
C LYS A 115 0.25 12.66 15.22
N THR A 116 -0.13 11.46 15.62
CA THR A 116 0.74 10.28 15.65
C THR A 116 0.71 9.45 14.37
N LYS A 117 -0.16 9.78 13.41
CA LYS A 117 -0.29 9.05 12.14
C LYS A 117 0.38 9.82 11.00
N SER A 118 0.94 9.04 10.07
CA SER A 118 1.50 9.56 8.82
C SER A 118 0.40 10.05 7.88
N GLY A 119 0.77 10.91 6.96
CA GLY A 119 -0.11 11.46 5.91
C GLY A 119 -0.14 12.97 5.91
N ILE A 120 -0.41 13.55 4.74
CA ILE A 120 -0.64 14.98 4.55
C ILE A 120 -2.00 15.34 5.18
N TRP A 121 -2.10 16.47 5.81
CA TRP A 121 -3.36 16.95 6.36
C TRP A 121 -4.33 17.32 5.22
N PRO A 122 -5.65 17.13 5.38
CA PRO A 122 -6.64 17.41 4.34
C PRO A 122 -6.51 18.80 3.72
N GLU A 123 -6.21 19.81 4.52
CA GLU A 123 -6.05 21.20 4.10
C GLU A 123 -4.84 21.43 3.20
N GLU A 124 -3.77 20.66 3.41
CA GLU A 124 -2.50 20.74 2.66
C GLU A 124 -2.50 19.87 1.42
N ALA A 125 -3.56 19.06 1.23
CA ALA A 125 -3.59 18.04 0.17
C ALA A 125 -3.46 18.66 -1.23
N GLY A 126 -4.13 19.80 -1.49
CA GLY A 126 -4.09 20.45 -2.79
C GLY A 126 -2.70 20.93 -3.18
N ASP A 127 -2.02 21.62 -2.28
CA ASP A 127 -0.68 22.15 -2.51
C ASP A 127 0.32 21.01 -2.71
N PHE A 128 0.25 19.96 -1.87
CA PHE A 128 1.15 18.82 -1.99
C PHE A 128 0.91 18.00 -3.27
N ILE A 129 -0.34 17.82 -3.69
CA ILE A 129 -0.68 17.16 -4.96
C ILE A 129 -0.12 17.98 -6.12
N GLY A 130 -0.33 19.32 -6.11
CA GLY A 130 0.19 20.24 -7.10
C GLY A 130 1.72 20.15 -7.20
N TYR A 131 2.40 20.23 -6.07
CA TYR A 131 3.86 20.09 -5.99
C TYR A 131 4.35 18.75 -6.58
N CYS A 132 3.76 17.62 -6.17
CA CYS A 132 4.18 16.32 -6.70
C CYS A 132 3.94 16.17 -8.21
N LYS A 133 2.79 16.64 -8.71
CA LYS A 133 2.44 16.54 -10.14
C LYS A 133 3.22 17.53 -11.00
N ASN A 134 3.27 18.80 -10.60
CA ASN A 134 3.73 19.89 -11.45
C ASN A 134 5.23 20.13 -11.33
N ASP A 135 5.80 20.09 -10.13
CA ASP A 135 7.22 20.35 -9.90
C ASP A 135 8.05 19.08 -10.01
N LEU A 136 7.61 18.01 -9.35
CA LEU A 136 8.34 16.74 -9.32
C LEU A 136 7.98 15.77 -10.47
N LYS A 137 6.98 16.11 -11.30
CA LYS A 137 6.51 15.29 -12.44
C LYS A 137 6.18 13.84 -12.06
N MET A 138 5.71 13.62 -10.83
CA MET A 138 5.34 12.30 -10.35
C MET A 138 3.96 11.88 -10.88
N ASN A 139 3.80 10.60 -11.19
CA ASN A 139 2.53 10.02 -11.64
C ASN A 139 1.61 9.79 -10.42
N ILE A 140 0.96 10.85 -9.94
CA ILE A 140 -0.03 10.79 -8.86
C ILE A 140 -1.36 10.32 -9.44
N VAL A 141 -1.71 9.06 -9.16
CA VAL A 141 -2.92 8.41 -9.69
C VAL A 141 -4.09 8.42 -8.71
N GLY A 142 -3.82 8.54 -7.40
CA GLY A 142 -4.86 8.39 -6.39
C GLY A 142 -4.51 9.00 -5.03
N LEU A 143 -5.48 8.89 -4.12
CA LEU A 143 -5.34 9.20 -2.70
C LEU A 143 -5.54 7.94 -1.87
N MET A 144 -4.85 7.85 -0.74
CA MET A 144 -4.99 6.76 0.22
C MET A 144 -5.28 7.31 1.61
N CYS A 145 -6.17 6.65 2.37
CA CYS A 145 -6.35 6.95 3.78
C CYS A 145 -6.56 5.69 4.63
N ILE A 146 -6.34 5.88 5.93
CA ILE A 146 -6.71 4.95 7.00
C ILE A 146 -7.44 5.79 8.06
N PRO A 147 -8.78 5.70 8.14
CA PRO A 147 -9.55 6.48 9.10
C PRO A 147 -9.23 6.06 10.55
N PRO A 148 -9.59 6.87 11.55
CA PRO A 148 -9.55 6.50 12.95
C PRO A 148 -10.43 5.28 13.24
N TYR A 149 -9.87 4.30 13.98
CA TYR A 149 -10.52 2.99 14.20
C TYR A 149 -11.86 3.07 14.94
N GLU A 150 -11.97 3.97 15.94
CA GLU A 150 -13.14 4.07 16.82
C GLU A 150 -14.23 5.00 16.30
N LYS A 151 -14.08 5.55 15.09
CA LYS A 151 -15.04 6.51 14.52
C LYS A 151 -15.77 5.90 13.32
N ASN A 152 -16.98 6.41 13.05
CA ASN A 152 -17.71 6.03 11.85
C ASN A 152 -16.89 6.39 10.60
N PRO A 153 -16.51 5.43 9.77
CA PRO A 153 -15.63 5.68 8.62
C PRO A 153 -16.33 6.43 7.48
N HIS A 154 -17.64 6.48 7.45
CA HIS A 154 -18.43 7.07 6.35
C HIS A 154 -18.00 8.52 6.04
N GLU A 155 -17.97 9.39 7.06
CA GLU A 155 -17.62 10.80 6.89
C GLU A 155 -16.19 10.99 6.37
N PHE A 156 -15.26 10.17 6.84
CA PHE A 156 -13.88 10.19 6.38
C PHE A 156 -13.76 9.77 4.91
N PHE A 157 -14.48 8.74 4.48
CA PHE A 157 -14.48 8.30 3.10
C PHE A 157 -15.17 9.30 2.17
N GLN A 158 -16.25 9.95 2.60
CA GLN A 158 -16.86 11.04 1.84
C GLN A 158 -15.92 12.25 1.71
N ASN A 159 -15.20 12.60 2.77
CA ASN A 159 -14.20 13.65 2.72
C ASN A 159 -13.05 13.30 1.76
N MET A 160 -12.55 12.08 1.78
CA MET A 160 -11.54 11.60 0.80
C MET A 160 -12.04 11.77 -0.64
N LYS A 161 -13.28 11.40 -0.91
CA LYS A 161 -13.90 11.57 -2.24
C LYS A 161 -13.94 13.04 -2.65
N SER A 162 -14.29 13.92 -1.71
CA SER A 162 -14.33 15.37 -1.94
C SER A 162 -12.93 15.94 -2.24
N ILE A 163 -11.91 15.56 -1.48
CA ILE A 163 -10.51 15.95 -1.72
C ILE A 163 -10.06 15.47 -3.11
N GLY A 164 -10.34 14.22 -3.47
CA GLY A 164 -10.00 13.67 -4.78
C GLY A 164 -10.65 14.47 -5.91
N LYS A 165 -11.94 14.77 -5.80
CA LYS A 165 -12.69 15.56 -6.78
C LYS A 165 -12.13 16.98 -6.94
N LEU A 166 -11.88 17.68 -5.84
CA LEU A 166 -11.34 19.05 -5.83
C LEU A 166 -9.96 19.12 -6.50
N ASN A 167 -9.15 18.10 -6.37
CA ASN A 167 -7.76 18.08 -6.87
C ASN A 167 -7.60 17.27 -8.17
N ASN A 168 -8.69 16.90 -8.82
CA ASN A 168 -8.68 16.09 -10.05
C ASN A 168 -7.81 14.81 -9.90
N VAL A 169 -7.97 14.11 -8.77
CA VAL A 169 -7.35 12.82 -8.50
C VAL A 169 -8.45 11.77 -8.42
N LYS A 170 -8.40 10.77 -9.31
CA LYS A 170 -9.55 9.89 -9.57
C LYS A 170 -9.63 8.68 -8.65
N LEU A 171 -8.50 8.06 -8.34
CA LEU A 171 -8.49 6.76 -7.66
C LEU A 171 -8.43 6.92 -6.13
N LEU A 172 -9.25 6.14 -5.42
CA LEU A 172 -9.31 6.13 -3.97
C LEU A 172 -8.94 4.75 -3.42
N SER A 173 -7.86 4.69 -2.66
CA SER A 173 -7.47 3.51 -1.89
C SER A 173 -7.88 3.70 -0.43
N MET A 174 -9.00 3.11 -0.05
CA MET A 174 -9.56 3.20 1.29
C MET A 174 -10.40 1.96 1.58
N GLY A 175 -10.56 1.62 2.86
CA GLY A 175 -11.23 0.41 3.29
C GLY A 175 -10.29 -0.77 3.52
N MET A 176 -10.48 -1.39 4.66
CA MET A 176 -9.78 -2.60 5.12
C MET A 176 -10.82 -3.65 5.55
N SER A 177 -10.38 -4.73 6.20
CA SER A 177 -11.25 -5.88 6.54
C SER A 177 -12.52 -5.49 7.31
N ASP A 178 -12.48 -4.44 8.11
CA ASP A 178 -13.58 -4.07 9.01
C ASP A 178 -14.51 -2.99 8.41
N ASP A 179 -14.06 -2.25 7.39
CA ASP A 179 -14.76 -1.08 6.86
C ASP A 179 -14.83 -1.01 5.31
N TYR A 180 -14.38 -2.07 4.60
CA TYR A 180 -14.31 -2.07 3.14
C TYR A 180 -15.69 -1.92 2.46
N GLU A 181 -16.74 -2.46 3.05
CA GLU A 181 -18.08 -2.33 2.46
C GLU A 181 -18.53 -0.86 2.42
N GLU A 182 -18.28 -0.13 3.50
CA GLU A 182 -18.59 1.29 3.56
C GLU A 182 -17.69 2.11 2.62
N ALA A 183 -16.41 1.76 2.53
CA ALA A 183 -15.49 2.38 1.59
C ALA A 183 -15.96 2.21 0.13
N ILE A 184 -16.45 1.03 -0.26
CA ILE A 184 -16.98 0.76 -1.60
C ILE A 184 -18.20 1.63 -1.89
N LYS A 185 -19.17 1.73 -0.97
CA LYS A 185 -20.34 2.61 -1.09
C LYS A 185 -19.92 4.08 -1.27
N CYS A 186 -18.87 4.51 -0.58
CA CYS A 186 -18.31 5.85 -0.70
C CYS A 186 -17.47 6.06 -1.95
N GLY A 187 -17.20 5.01 -2.75
CA GLY A 187 -16.54 5.11 -4.04
C GLY A 187 -15.09 4.63 -4.05
N ALA A 188 -14.65 3.79 -3.11
CA ALA A 188 -13.31 3.18 -3.17
C ALA A 188 -13.07 2.44 -4.49
N ASP A 189 -11.88 2.62 -5.07
CA ASP A 189 -11.40 1.88 -6.24
C ASP A 189 -10.46 0.74 -5.82
N PHE A 190 -9.76 0.93 -4.70
CA PHE A 190 -8.89 -0.07 -4.08
C PHE A 190 -9.30 -0.29 -2.62
N ILE A 191 -9.43 -1.56 -2.24
CA ILE A 191 -9.57 -1.99 -0.84
C ILE A 191 -8.39 -2.86 -0.44
N ARG A 192 -7.98 -2.80 0.83
CA ARG A 192 -6.77 -3.48 1.32
C ARG A 192 -7.16 -4.59 2.29
N ILE A 193 -7.18 -5.82 1.81
CA ILE A 193 -7.69 -6.97 2.55
C ILE A 193 -6.53 -7.92 2.92
N GLY A 194 -6.37 -8.20 4.20
CA GLY A 194 -5.38 -9.14 4.70
C GLY A 194 -6.03 -10.34 5.37
N THR A 195 -6.57 -10.16 6.57
CA THR A 195 -7.08 -11.24 7.43
C THR A 195 -8.19 -12.08 6.78
N ALA A 196 -9.04 -11.47 5.96
CA ALA A 196 -10.11 -12.19 5.26
C ALA A 196 -9.59 -13.10 4.13
N LEU A 197 -8.40 -12.80 3.56
CA LEU A 197 -7.79 -13.61 2.50
C LEU A 197 -6.81 -14.65 3.04
N PHE A 198 -5.97 -14.26 3.98
CA PHE A 198 -4.86 -15.09 4.47
C PHE A 198 -5.11 -15.70 5.85
N GLY A 199 -6.26 -15.41 6.47
CA GLY A 199 -6.58 -15.85 7.82
C GLY A 199 -5.88 -15.04 8.93
N LYS A 200 -6.11 -15.45 10.19
CA LYS A 200 -5.47 -14.81 11.34
C LYS A 200 -3.96 -15.05 11.31
N ARG A 201 -3.18 -13.98 11.52
CA ARG A 201 -1.72 -14.03 11.54
C ARG A 201 -1.25 -14.96 12.64
N LYS A 202 -0.46 -16.00 12.30
CA LYS A 202 0.31 -16.74 13.28
C LYS A 202 1.40 -15.79 13.80
N LYS A 203 1.46 -15.54 15.13
CA LYS A 203 2.55 -14.78 15.74
C LYS A 203 3.86 -15.53 15.44
N TRP A 204 4.66 -15.01 14.53
CA TRP A 204 6.03 -15.46 14.34
C TRP A 204 6.82 -15.06 15.58
N LYS A 205 7.07 -16.03 16.48
CA LYS A 205 8.14 -15.89 17.46
C LYS A 205 9.43 -16.08 16.67
N TYR A 206 10.20 -15.02 16.49
CA TYR A 206 11.62 -15.13 16.17
C TYR A 206 12.26 -15.94 17.29
N ARG A 207 12.40 -17.23 17.11
CA ARG A 207 13.34 -18.03 17.88
C ARG A 207 14.69 -17.82 17.23
N SER A 208 15.50 -16.96 17.85
CA SER A 208 16.94 -16.99 17.74
C SER A 208 17.44 -18.36 18.21
N GLN A 209 17.63 -19.28 17.30
CA GLN A 209 18.39 -20.52 17.52
C GLN A 209 19.33 -20.70 16.34
N LEU A 210 20.40 -19.93 16.37
CA LEU A 210 21.68 -20.31 15.78
C LEU A 210 22.65 -20.52 16.95
N THR A 211 22.51 -21.66 17.64
CA THR A 211 23.59 -22.21 18.42
C THR A 211 24.48 -22.98 17.43
N ILE A 212 25.50 -22.31 16.89
CA ILE A 212 26.55 -22.99 16.14
C ILE A 212 27.42 -23.68 17.19
N THR A 213 27.22 -24.98 17.36
CA THR A 213 28.16 -25.84 18.07
C THR A 213 29.36 -26.07 17.16
N ILE A 214 30.45 -25.33 17.43
CA ILE A 214 31.74 -25.63 16.83
C ILE A 214 32.26 -26.89 17.54
N GLN A 215 32.11 -28.04 16.91
CA GLN A 215 32.87 -29.23 17.29
C GLN A 215 34.32 -29.04 16.83
N LYS A 216 35.23 -28.93 17.77
CA LYS A 216 36.68 -29.13 17.54
C LYS A 216 36.86 -30.58 17.15
N ILE A 217 37.40 -30.81 15.99
CA ILE A 217 37.97 -32.11 15.55
C ILE A 217 39.43 -32.13 15.98
N PRO A 218 39.94 -33.23 16.49
CA PRO A 218 41.26 -33.39 17.09
C PRO A 218 42.40 -33.21 16.12
#